data_48ff234df0625d6d8a6bbef57827b1e9
#
_entry.id   48ff234df0625d6d8a6bbef57827b1e9
#
_cell.length_a   1.000
_cell.length_b   1.000
_cell.length_c   1.000
_cell.angle_alpha   90.00
_cell.angle_beta   90.00
_cell.angle_gamma   90.00
#
_symmetry.space_group_name_H-M   'P 1'
#
loop_
_entity.id
_entity.type
_entity.pdbx_description
1 polymer ?
#
loop_
_entity_poly.entity_id
_entity_poly.type
_entity_poly.pdbx_seq_one_letter_code
_entity_poly.pdbx_strand_id
1 'polypeptide(L)'
;MQKNRRKIIVMSLVAFFLGLSSFSVARAEEYDAMKGVNHTDVIFDMRDGIPKMAAVHMKLLHETYKNLTAMKKNPVFVVVFMASAVKLVSSDQSGFNAEEQKYLKEIASTISMMSKDGIDFEVCLAAVNYLGLDPASIQSEMKHVPNGWISEIGYQARGYTLVPIY
;
A
#
# COMPACT_ATOMS: atom_id res chain seq x y z
N MET A 1 85.72 10.35 25.18
CA MET A 1 84.72 9.42 25.68
C MET A 1 83.35 9.91 25.20
N GLN A 2 82.87 9.32 24.12
CA GLN A 2 81.60 9.73 23.48
C GLN A 2 80.56 8.64 23.72
N LYS A 3 79.48 8.98 24.43
CA LYS A 3 78.41 8.05 24.78
C LYS A 3 77.27 8.21 23.79
N ASN A 4 77.20 7.28 22.83
CA ASN A 4 76.13 7.18 21.86
C ASN A 4 74.78 6.80 22.53
N ARG A 5 73.79 7.71 22.48
CA ARG A 5 72.43 7.43 22.84
C ARG A 5 71.69 7.05 21.55
N ARG A 6 71.40 5.76 21.35
CA ARG A 6 70.49 5.25 20.33
C ARG A 6 69.06 5.60 20.72
N LYS A 7 68.40 6.45 19.95
CA LYS A 7 67.01 6.72 20.06
C LYS A 7 66.25 5.57 19.38
N ILE A 8 65.48 4.81 20.16
CA ILE A 8 64.58 3.80 19.70
C ILE A 8 63.28 4.54 19.28
N ILE A 9 63.00 4.56 17.96
CA ILE A 9 61.73 5.06 17.42
C ILE A 9 60.77 3.89 17.49
N VAL A 10 59.79 3.98 18.42
CA VAL A 10 58.64 3.07 18.48
C VAL A 10 57.65 3.54 17.47
N MET A 11 57.56 2.83 16.33
CA MET A 11 56.53 3.03 15.32
C MET A 11 55.24 2.33 15.79
N SER A 12 54.30 3.12 16.34
CA SER A 12 52.93 2.63 16.63
C SER A 12 52.19 2.44 15.31
N LEU A 13 51.98 1.19 14.92
CA LEU A 13 51.05 0.82 13.87
C LEU A 13 49.62 0.96 14.45
N VAL A 14 48.92 2.04 14.09
CA VAL A 14 47.48 2.17 14.30
C VAL A 14 46.81 1.39 13.19
N ALA A 15 46.40 0.18 13.51
CA ALA A 15 45.53 -0.62 12.62
C ALA A 15 44.13 0.04 12.58
N PHE A 16 43.84 0.75 11.50
CA PHE A 16 42.53 1.30 11.20
C PHE A 16 41.63 0.15 10.73
N PHE A 17 40.91 -0.44 11.68
CA PHE A 17 39.83 -1.40 11.37
C PHE A 17 38.69 -0.64 10.69
N LEU A 18 38.67 -0.61 9.37
CA LEU A 18 37.52 -0.28 8.57
C LEU A 18 36.49 -1.42 8.76
N GLY A 19 35.59 -1.23 9.72
CA GLY A 19 34.40 -2.05 9.86
C GLY A 19 33.54 -1.91 8.59
N LEU A 20 33.68 -2.85 7.67
CA LEU A 20 32.70 -3.05 6.61
C LEU A 20 31.39 -3.47 7.29
N SER A 21 30.56 -2.48 7.62
CA SER A 21 29.16 -2.71 7.92
C SER A 21 28.54 -3.30 6.66
N SER A 22 28.38 -4.61 6.61
CA SER A 22 27.60 -5.29 5.60
C SER A 22 26.16 -4.79 5.74
N PHE A 23 25.81 -3.73 5.02
CA PHE A 23 24.40 -3.41 4.80
C PHE A 23 23.78 -4.61 4.09
N SER A 24 23.13 -5.48 4.84
CA SER A 24 22.21 -6.46 4.28
C SER A 24 21.09 -5.66 3.62
N VAL A 25 21.25 -5.38 2.33
CA VAL A 25 20.13 -4.96 1.51
C VAL A 25 19.17 -6.14 1.56
N ALA A 26 18.06 -5.98 2.27
CA ALA A 26 16.97 -6.94 2.24
C ALA A 26 16.62 -7.14 0.76
N ARG A 27 17.01 -8.30 0.23
CA ARG A 27 16.72 -8.67 -1.16
C ARG A 27 15.23 -8.85 -1.20
N ALA A 28 14.52 -8.01 -1.96
CA ALA A 28 13.11 -8.21 -2.24
C ALA A 28 12.94 -9.64 -2.75
N GLU A 29 12.03 -10.41 -2.15
CA GLU A 29 11.73 -11.77 -2.57
C GLU A 29 11.40 -11.76 -4.07
N GLU A 30 12.16 -12.53 -4.85
CA GLU A 30 12.00 -12.56 -6.29
C GLU A 30 10.89 -13.56 -6.64
N TYR A 31 9.73 -13.04 -6.98
CA TYR A 31 8.62 -13.86 -7.48
C TYR A 31 8.88 -14.27 -8.94
N ASP A 32 8.88 -15.56 -9.22
CA ASP A 32 9.04 -16.07 -10.59
C ASP A 32 8.00 -15.50 -11.55
N ALA A 33 6.78 -15.28 -11.08
CA ALA A 33 5.70 -14.66 -11.85
C ALA A 33 6.01 -13.22 -12.29
N MET A 34 6.97 -12.55 -11.62
CA MET A 34 7.34 -11.16 -11.92
C MET A 34 8.57 -11.04 -12.82
N LYS A 35 9.13 -12.16 -13.29
CA LYS A 35 10.26 -12.15 -14.24
C LYS A 35 9.85 -11.51 -15.57
N GLY A 36 10.63 -10.53 -16.02
CA GLY A 36 10.33 -9.78 -17.26
C GLY A 36 9.24 -8.73 -17.14
N VAL A 37 8.53 -8.62 -16.01
CA VAL A 37 7.55 -7.57 -15.76
C VAL A 37 8.27 -6.32 -15.23
N ASN A 38 8.08 -5.18 -15.89
CA ASN A 38 8.71 -3.90 -15.50
C ASN A 38 7.70 -2.85 -15.03
N HIS A 39 6.41 -3.09 -15.25
CA HIS A 39 5.32 -2.20 -14.89
C HIS A 39 4.07 -3.01 -14.54
N THR A 40 3.31 -2.56 -13.54
CA THR A 40 2.11 -3.26 -13.07
C THR A 40 0.99 -2.26 -12.84
N ASP A 41 0.00 -2.24 -13.76
CA ASP A 41 -1.24 -1.50 -13.59
C ASP A 41 -2.31 -2.45 -13.06
N VAL A 42 -2.83 -2.16 -11.87
CA VAL A 42 -3.76 -3.05 -11.16
C VAL A 42 -4.98 -2.29 -10.71
N ILE A 43 -6.15 -2.86 -11.00
CA ILE A 43 -7.42 -2.44 -10.42
C ILE A 43 -7.89 -3.50 -9.42
N PHE A 44 -8.18 -3.07 -8.20
CA PHE A 44 -8.73 -3.90 -7.13
C PHE A 44 -10.23 -3.66 -7.01
N ASP A 45 -11.01 -4.72 -7.17
CA ASP A 45 -12.47 -4.72 -6.99
C ASP A 45 -12.79 -5.07 -5.53
N MET A 46 -12.99 -4.04 -4.70
CA MET A 46 -13.27 -4.18 -3.28
C MET A 46 -14.77 -4.29 -3.05
N ARG A 47 -15.24 -5.52 -2.73
CA ARG A 47 -16.66 -5.81 -2.43
C ARG A 47 -16.91 -6.29 -1.01
N ASP A 48 -15.85 -6.69 -0.30
CA ASP A 48 -15.94 -7.16 1.08
C ASP A 48 -16.45 -6.05 2.00
N GLY A 49 -17.65 -6.25 2.55
CA GLY A 49 -18.30 -5.33 3.48
C GLY A 49 -18.08 -5.67 4.95
N ILE A 50 -17.23 -6.65 5.27
CA ILE A 50 -16.92 -7.06 6.65
C ILE A 50 -15.73 -6.20 7.16
N PRO A 51 -15.94 -5.28 8.14
CA PRO A 51 -14.91 -4.32 8.52
C PRO A 51 -13.57 -4.94 8.88
N LYS A 52 -13.56 -6.03 9.64
CA LYS A 52 -12.33 -6.73 10.06
C LYS A 52 -11.56 -7.29 8.87
N MET A 53 -12.24 -7.94 7.94
CA MET A 53 -11.60 -8.56 6.78
C MET A 53 -11.10 -7.48 5.80
N ALA A 54 -11.92 -6.47 5.55
CA ALA A 54 -11.53 -5.34 4.72
C ALA A 54 -10.30 -4.60 5.27
N ALA A 55 -10.20 -4.41 6.60
CA ALA A 55 -9.00 -3.83 7.20
C ALA A 55 -7.74 -4.68 6.94
N VAL A 56 -7.84 -6.01 6.99
CA VAL A 56 -6.76 -6.93 6.63
C VAL A 56 -6.41 -6.80 5.14
N HIS A 57 -7.41 -6.82 4.26
CA HIS A 57 -7.20 -6.69 2.82
C HIS A 57 -6.53 -5.36 2.45
N MET A 58 -6.95 -4.25 3.07
CA MET A 58 -6.34 -2.94 2.84
C MET A 58 -4.86 -2.90 3.24
N LYS A 59 -4.48 -3.55 4.36
CA LYS A 59 -3.07 -3.68 4.75
C LYS A 59 -2.26 -4.50 3.76
N LEU A 60 -2.79 -5.65 3.35
CA LEU A 60 -2.12 -6.54 2.37
C LEU A 60 -1.96 -5.85 1.01
N LEU A 61 -2.97 -5.07 0.59
CA LEU A 61 -2.90 -4.28 -0.64
C LEU A 61 -1.78 -3.24 -0.57
N HIS A 62 -1.70 -2.50 0.55
CA HIS A 62 -0.64 -1.52 0.77
C HIS A 62 0.75 -2.16 0.81
N GLU A 63 0.87 -3.32 1.46
CA GLU A 63 2.11 -4.10 1.50
C GLU A 63 2.51 -4.59 0.09
N THR A 64 1.53 -5.08 -0.68
CA THR A 64 1.75 -5.48 -2.09
C THR A 64 2.29 -4.32 -2.93
N TYR A 65 1.72 -3.13 -2.78
CA TYR A 65 2.20 -1.91 -3.45
C TYR A 65 3.66 -1.62 -3.11
N LYS A 66 4.01 -1.66 -1.81
CA LYS A 66 5.38 -1.42 -1.33
C LYS A 66 6.36 -2.47 -1.85
N ASN A 67 5.95 -3.74 -1.86
CA ASN A 67 6.79 -4.84 -2.36
C ASN A 67 7.05 -4.70 -3.86
N LEU A 68 6.03 -4.39 -4.66
CA LEU A 68 6.21 -4.14 -6.09
C LEU A 68 7.09 -2.92 -6.37
N THR A 69 6.96 -1.87 -5.55
CA THR A 69 7.82 -0.67 -5.62
C THR A 69 9.27 -1.03 -5.30
N ALA A 70 9.52 -1.81 -4.23
CA ALA A 70 10.85 -2.27 -3.85
C ALA A 70 11.48 -3.16 -4.94
N MET A 71 10.66 -3.96 -5.63
CA MET A 71 11.07 -4.76 -6.80
C MET A 71 11.21 -3.93 -8.10
N LYS A 72 11.01 -2.61 -8.05
CA LYS A 72 11.08 -1.69 -9.20
C LYS A 72 10.11 -2.05 -10.33
N LYS A 73 8.90 -2.50 -9.96
CA LYS A 73 7.85 -2.87 -10.94
C LYS A 73 6.91 -1.71 -11.28
N ASN A 74 7.20 -0.50 -10.78
CA ASN A 74 6.45 0.74 -11.04
C ASN A 74 4.93 0.54 -10.95
N PRO A 75 4.41 0.13 -9.77
CA PRO A 75 2.99 -0.18 -9.62
C PRO A 75 2.11 1.08 -9.74
N VAL A 76 1.02 0.95 -10.47
CA VAL A 76 -0.10 1.90 -10.46
C VAL A 76 -1.34 1.16 -9.98
N PHE A 77 -1.86 1.57 -8.82
CA PHE A 77 -3.00 0.91 -8.19
C PHE A 77 -4.23 1.82 -8.19
N VAL A 78 -5.36 1.22 -8.52
CA VAL A 78 -6.69 1.80 -8.33
C VAL A 78 -7.52 0.82 -7.51
N VAL A 79 -8.20 1.30 -6.48
CA VAL A 79 -9.10 0.49 -5.65
C VAL A 79 -10.53 1.02 -5.81
N VAL A 80 -11.42 0.19 -6.33
CA VAL A 80 -12.83 0.56 -6.54
C VAL A 80 -13.69 -0.10 -5.46
N PHE A 81 -14.30 0.71 -4.61
CA PHE A 81 -15.23 0.25 -3.59
C PHE A 81 -16.63 0.10 -4.19
N MET A 82 -17.17 -1.13 -4.13
CA MET A 82 -18.48 -1.47 -4.65
C MET A 82 -19.31 -2.32 -3.68
N ALA A 83 -20.55 -2.58 -4.04
CA ALA A 83 -21.47 -3.39 -3.23
C ALA A 83 -21.48 -2.95 -1.76
N SER A 84 -21.39 -3.88 -0.80
CA SER A 84 -21.40 -3.60 0.64
C SER A 84 -20.17 -2.85 1.13
N ALA A 85 -19.05 -2.91 0.40
CA ALA A 85 -17.80 -2.24 0.80
C ALA A 85 -17.93 -0.70 0.84
N VAL A 86 -18.89 -0.11 0.10
CA VAL A 86 -19.10 1.36 0.15
C VAL A 86 -19.51 1.86 1.54
N LYS A 87 -20.10 1.00 2.39
CA LYS A 87 -20.41 1.32 3.80
C LYS A 87 -19.15 1.56 4.63
N LEU A 88 -18.05 0.92 4.28
CA LEU A 88 -16.80 0.98 5.04
C LEU A 88 -16.09 2.33 4.93
N VAL A 89 -16.43 3.10 3.90
CA VAL A 89 -15.83 4.39 3.59
C VAL A 89 -16.80 5.56 3.81
N SER A 90 -17.95 5.29 4.45
CA SER A 90 -18.91 6.30 4.89
C SER A 90 -18.64 6.75 6.32
N SER A 91 -18.87 8.02 6.62
CA SER A 91 -18.89 8.54 7.98
C SER A 91 -20.14 8.13 8.77
N ASP A 92 -21.19 7.63 8.11
CA ASP A 92 -22.32 6.99 8.78
C ASP A 92 -21.95 5.59 9.25
N GLN A 93 -21.65 5.47 10.54
CA GLN A 93 -21.26 4.22 11.19
C GLN A 93 -22.38 3.60 12.02
N SER A 94 -23.62 4.08 11.87
CA SER A 94 -24.78 3.66 12.70
C SER A 94 -25.09 2.16 12.58
N GLY A 95 -24.74 1.53 11.47
CA GLY A 95 -24.93 0.09 11.23
C GLY A 95 -23.81 -0.81 11.79
N PHE A 96 -22.81 -0.26 12.50
CA PHE A 96 -21.65 -1.00 12.99
C PHE A 96 -21.53 -0.92 14.51
N ASN A 97 -21.18 -2.04 15.15
CA ASN A 97 -20.92 -2.07 16.58
C ASN A 97 -19.58 -1.41 16.95
N ALA A 98 -19.30 -1.24 18.24
CA ALA A 98 -18.11 -0.53 18.73
C ALA A 98 -16.78 -1.22 18.35
N GLU A 99 -16.76 -2.54 18.19
CA GLU A 99 -15.59 -3.27 17.72
C GLU A 99 -15.36 -3.04 16.22
N GLU A 100 -16.41 -3.13 15.42
CA GLU A 100 -16.37 -2.90 13.98
C GLU A 100 -15.93 -1.47 13.65
N GLN A 101 -16.41 -0.48 14.42
CA GLN A 101 -16.00 0.92 14.24
C GLN A 101 -14.48 1.14 14.43
N LYS A 102 -13.78 0.29 15.20
CA LYS A 102 -12.31 0.35 15.27
C LYS A 102 -11.67 -0.01 13.93
N TYR A 103 -12.19 -1.03 13.26
CA TYR A 103 -11.71 -1.42 11.94
C TYR A 103 -12.03 -0.37 10.87
N LEU A 104 -13.20 0.30 10.96
CA LEU A 104 -13.53 1.42 10.06
C LEU A 104 -12.53 2.57 10.18
N LYS A 105 -12.13 2.94 11.40
CA LYS A 105 -11.08 3.95 11.62
C LYS A 105 -9.73 3.51 11.06
N GLU A 106 -9.41 2.23 11.17
CA GLU A 106 -8.19 1.65 10.62
C GLU A 106 -8.21 1.68 9.08
N ILE A 107 -9.33 1.30 8.45
CA ILE A 107 -9.52 1.39 6.99
C ILE A 107 -9.34 2.84 6.54
N ALA A 108 -10.03 3.80 7.17
CA ALA A 108 -9.95 5.20 6.82
C ALA A 108 -8.51 5.74 6.90
N SER A 109 -7.81 5.41 7.98
CA SER A 109 -6.39 5.77 8.17
C SER A 109 -5.48 5.16 7.10
N THR A 110 -5.71 3.88 6.76
CA THR A 110 -4.93 3.17 5.74
C THR A 110 -5.16 3.79 4.36
N ILE A 111 -6.41 4.10 4.00
CA ILE A 111 -6.74 4.80 2.74
C ILE A 111 -5.99 6.13 2.66
N SER A 112 -6.03 6.95 3.73
CA SER A 112 -5.32 8.23 3.75
C SER A 112 -3.80 8.09 3.60
N MET A 113 -3.19 7.02 4.12
CA MET A 113 -1.77 6.73 3.88
C MET A 113 -1.52 6.31 2.44
N MET A 114 -2.30 5.38 1.91
CA MET A 114 -2.15 4.85 0.57
C MET A 114 -2.38 5.90 -0.51
N SER A 115 -3.32 6.82 -0.30
CA SER A 115 -3.56 7.95 -1.20
C SER A 115 -2.33 8.89 -1.28
N LYS A 116 -1.61 9.09 -0.16
CA LYS A 116 -0.34 9.85 -0.15
C LYS A 116 0.78 9.13 -0.88
N ASP A 117 0.74 7.81 -0.92
CA ASP A 117 1.67 6.99 -1.69
C ASP A 117 1.33 6.93 -3.19
N GLY A 118 0.23 7.59 -3.61
CA GLY A 118 -0.18 7.69 -5.02
C GLY A 118 -1.13 6.59 -5.48
N ILE A 119 -1.79 5.89 -4.56
CA ILE A 119 -2.83 4.91 -4.87
C ILE A 119 -4.18 5.64 -5.02
N ASP A 120 -4.85 5.43 -6.13
CA ASP A 120 -6.16 6.02 -6.41
C ASP A 120 -7.31 5.19 -5.82
N PHE A 121 -8.32 5.89 -5.31
CA PHE A 121 -9.52 5.29 -4.75
C PHE A 121 -10.77 5.79 -5.45
N GLU A 122 -11.66 4.87 -5.80
CA GLU A 122 -12.96 5.17 -6.38
C GLU A 122 -14.09 4.53 -5.56
N VAL A 123 -15.25 5.18 -5.52
CA VAL A 123 -16.46 4.65 -4.91
C VAL A 123 -17.62 4.66 -5.90
N CYS A 124 -18.33 3.54 -6.01
CA CYS A 124 -19.46 3.37 -6.88
C CYS A 124 -20.71 4.07 -6.31
N LEU A 125 -21.12 5.21 -6.90
CA LEU A 125 -22.31 5.95 -6.49
C LEU A 125 -23.60 5.14 -6.67
N ALA A 126 -23.67 4.25 -7.66
CA ALA A 126 -24.82 3.36 -7.81
C ALA A 126 -25.01 2.48 -6.57
N ALA A 127 -23.92 1.97 -5.98
CA ALA A 127 -23.96 1.18 -4.74
C ALA A 127 -24.27 2.06 -3.52
N VAL A 128 -23.69 3.25 -3.43
CA VAL A 128 -23.95 4.24 -2.36
C VAL A 128 -25.45 4.57 -2.33
N ASN A 129 -26.03 4.92 -3.48
CA ASN A 129 -27.46 5.25 -3.60
C ASN A 129 -28.37 4.04 -3.31
N TYR A 130 -28.02 2.85 -3.82
CA TYR A 130 -28.77 1.62 -3.59
C TYR A 130 -28.88 1.27 -2.10
N LEU A 131 -27.80 1.53 -1.34
CA LEU A 131 -27.74 1.27 0.09
C LEU A 131 -28.25 2.44 0.95
N GLY A 132 -28.77 3.50 0.32
CA GLY A 132 -29.35 4.66 1.01
C GLY A 132 -28.35 5.53 1.77
N LEU A 133 -27.07 5.47 1.39
CA LEU A 133 -26.03 6.30 1.98
C LEU A 133 -26.02 7.69 1.33
N ASP A 134 -25.69 8.71 2.14
CA ASP A 134 -25.43 10.05 1.62
C ASP A 134 -24.06 10.09 0.92
N PRO A 135 -23.99 10.43 -0.38
CA PRO A 135 -22.71 10.60 -1.07
C PRO A 135 -21.76 11.59 -0.36
N ALA A 136 -22.29 12.60 0.35
CA ALA A 136 -21.48 13.55 1.11
C ALA A 136 -20.83 12.92 2.37
N SER A 137 -21.29 11.74 2.80
CA SER A 137 -20.71 11.00 3.92
C SER A 137 -19.46 10.21 3.53
N ILE A 138 -19.18 10.07 2.26
CA ILE A 138 -18.05 9.27 1.75
C ILE A 138 -16.72 10.00 2.02
N GLN A 139 -15.71 9.24 2.42
CA GLN A 139 -14.38 9.74 2.71
C GLN A 139 -13.80 10.55 1.54
N SER A 140 -13.15 11.67 1.83
CA SER A 140 -12.71 12.67 0.84
C SER A 140 -11.67 12.17 -0.17
N GLU A 141 -10.91 11.14 0.16
CA GLU A 141 -9.94 10.52 -0.74
C GLU A 141 -10.59 9.72 -1.86
N MET A 142 -11.90 9.43 -1.75
CA MET A 142 -12.64 8.66 -2.74
C MET A 142 -13.10 9.55 -3.89
N LYS A 143 -12.69 9.20 -5.10
CA LYS A 143 -13.29 9.74 -6.31
C LYS A 143 -14.65 9.07 -6.55
N HIS A 144 -15.69 9.88 -6.66
CA HIS A 144 -17.03 9.39 -6.94
C HIS A 144 -17.16 9.01 -8.42
N VAL A 145 -17.52 7.76 -8.70
CA VAL A 145 -17.83 7.29 -10.05
C VAL A 145 -19.29 6.86 -10.14
N PRO A 146 -20.04 7.22 -11.20
CA PRO A 146 -21.46 6.88 -11.30
C PRO A 146 -21.73 5.37 -11.23
N ASN A 147 -20.85 4.56 -11.84
CA ASN A 147 -20.96 3.10 -11.88
C ASN A 147 -19.55 2.48 -11.86
N GLY A 148 -19.22 1.74 -10.79
CA GLY A 148 -17.93 1.09 -10.62
C GLY A 148 -17.59 0.06 -11.70
N TRP A 149 -18.60 -0.64 -12.25
CA TRP A 149 -18.35 -1.58 -13.36
C TRP A 149 -17.81 -0.88 -14.61
N ILE A 150 -18.27 0.37 -14.87
CA ILE A 150 -17.73 1.14 -16.00
C ILE A 150 -16.27 1.50 -15.75
N SER A 151 -15.91 1.85 -14.51
CA SER A 151 -14.52 2.05 -14.14
C SER A 151 -13.70 0.79 -14.38
N GLU A 152 -14.15 -0.39 -13.90
CA GLU A 152 -13.43 -1.65 -14.08
C GLU A 152 -13.23 -2.00 -15.56
N ILE A 153 -14.29 -1.87 -16.36
CA ILE A 153 -14.21 -2.09 -17.81
C ILE A 153 -13.21 -1.15 -18.45
N GLY A 154 -13.26 0.13 -18.08
CA GLY A 154 -12.36 1.16 -18.62
C GLY A 154 -10.89 0.94 -18.26
N TYR A 155 -10.61 0.55 -17.01
CA TYR A 155 -9.25 0.22 -16.57
C TYR A 155 -8.72 -1.03 -17.26
N GLN A 156 -9.51 -2.10 -17.32
CA GLN A 156 -9.13 -3.33 -18.04
C GLN A 156 -8.88 -3.09 -19.53
N ALA A 157 -9.72 -2.28 -20.18
CA ALA A 157 -9.52 -1.90 -21.59
C ALA A 157 -8.21 -1.11 -21.82
N ARG A 158 -7.66 -0.49 -20.76
CA ARG A 158 -6.35 0.19 -20.77
C ARG A 158 -5.20 -0.73 -20.36
N GLY A 159 -5.45 -2.02 -20.13
CA GLY A 159 -4.42 -3.00 -19.79
C GLY A 159 -4.20 -3.25 -18.29
N TYR A 160 -5.05 -2.70 -17.41
CA TYR A 160 -4.99 -3.00 -15.98
C TYR A 160 -5.40 -4.44 -15.68
N THR A 161 -4.66 -5.09 -14.80
CA THR A 161 -5.03 -6.40 -14.28
C THR A 161 -6.07 -6.25 -13.18
N LEU A 162 -7.22 -6.96 -13.29
CA LEU A 162 -8.24 -6.97 -12.25
C LEU A 162 -7.90 -7.98 -11.16
N VAL A 163 -7.89 -7.53 -9.91
CA VAL A 163 -7.75 -8.37 -8.71
C VAL A 163 -9.02 -8.20 -7.85
N PRO A 164 -9.89 -9.22 -7.76
CA PRO A 164 -11.10 -9.16 -6.95
C PRO A 164 -10.79 -9.38 -5.46
N ILE A 165 -11.52 -8.66 -4.58
CA ILE A 165 -11.47 -8.78 -3.12
C ILE A 165 -12.90 -9.00 -2.59
N TYR A 166 -13.19 -10.24 -2.11
CA TYR A 166 -14.50 -10.67 -1.63
C TYR A 166 -14.51 -10.97 -0.13
#